data_06f8db3e90c5c7297ab01b12bd87f125
#
_entry.id   06f8db3e90c5c7297ab01b12bd87f125
#
_cell.length_a   1.000
_cell.length_b   1.000
_cell.length_c   1.000
_cell.angle_alpha   90.00
_cell.angle_beta   90.00
_cell.angle_gamma   90.00
#
_symmetry.space_group_name_H-M   'P 1'
#
loop_
_entity.id
_entity.type
_entity.pdbx_description
1 polymer ?
#
loop_
_entity_poly.entity_id
_entity_poly.type
_entity_poly.pdbx_seq_one_letter_code
_entity_poly.pdbx_strand_id
1 'polypeptide(L)'
;IKDGTWTAGDTPEIGHKTIISDCIMNWEALHGLEPTNKYPKIYYEPKKIDGFHNIFLVDLSSISITYDSGEILELYNTIKKIHKDMMFYGVEFTNKIKDATIIEPDVDNTILIEDIFTYVDLMYSSFGVVSLHSGQNHLASAIKNQYNNDLKVYCLMDDVEYVRQKKKGIFVFDNVTYLRY
;
A
#
# COMPACT_ATOMS: atom_id res chain seq x y z
N ILE A 1 -5.51 -15.25 -22.82
CA ILE A 1 -4.06 -15.01 -22.86
C ILE A 1 -3.55 -15.54 -24.19
N LYS A 2 -3.38 -14.65 -25.17
CA LYS A 2 -2.80 -15.02 -26.47
C LYS A 2 -1.32 -14.79 -26.47
N ASP A 3 -0.44 -15.32 -25.85
CA ASP A 3 1.03 -15.17 -25.87
C ASP A 3 1.73 -14.83 -24.54
N GLY A 4 1.02 -14.81 -23.41
CA GLY A 4 1.63 -14.60 -22.11
C GLY A 4 2.10 -13.17 -21.82
N THR A 5 1.78 -12.20 -22.67
CA THR A 5 2.06 -10.78 -22.40
C THR A 5 0.86 -10.09 -21.78
N TRP A 6 1.07 -9.53 -20.60
CA TRP A 6 0.11 -8.66 -19.92
C TRP A 6 0.38 -7.22 -20.33
N THR A 7 -0.62 -6.56 -20.90
CA THR A 7 -0.58 -5.10 -21.00
C THR A 7 -1.47 -4.49 -19.92
N ALA A 8 -1.10 -3.33 -19.40
CA ALA A 8 -1.82 -2.64 -18.33
C ALA A 8 -3.30 -2.30 -18.66
N GLY A 9 -3.74 -2.55 -19.89
CA GLY A 9 -5.13 -2.41 -20.34
C GLY A 9 -5.93 -3.71 -20.34
N ASP A 10 -5.28 -4.85 -20.16
CA ASP A 10 -5.92 -6.17 -20.17
C ASP A 10 -6.41 -6.58 -18.77
N THR A 11 -7.12 -5.68 -18.08
CA THR A 11 -8.01 -6.17 -17.04
C THR A 11 -9.09 -6.95 -17.78
N PRO A 12 -9.19 -8.28 -17.60
CA PRO A 12 -10.28 -9.03 -18.21
C PRO A 12 -11.57 -8.36 -17.77
N GLU A 13 -12.43 -7.99 -18.71
CA GLU A 13 -13.82 -7.70 -18.38
C GLU A 13 -14.36 -8.96 -17.70
N ILE A 14 -14.33 -8.94 -16.38
CA ILE A 14 -14.99 -9.96 -15.58
C ILE A 14 -16.45 -9.83 -15.95
N GLY A 15 -16.89 -10.69 -16.85
CA GLY A 15 -18.28 -10.71 -17.31
C GLY A 15 -19.16 -10.69 -16.07
N HIS A 16 -20.18 -9.87 -16.07
CA HIS A 16 -21.07 -9.41 -14.99
C HIS A 16 -21.61 -10.47 -14.00
N LYS A 17 -21.02 -11.64 -13.88
CA LYS A 17 -21.66 -12.78 -13.20
C LYS A 17 -21.21 -13.06 -11.77
N THR A 18 -20.11 -12.55 -11.30
CA THR A 18 -19.77 -12.72 -9.87
C THR A 18 -18.72 -11.69 -9.48
N ILE A 19 -19.13 -10.51 -9.05
CA ILE A 19 -18.25 -9.62 -8.30
C ILE A 19 -18.17 -10.23 -6.91
N ILE A 20 -17.17 -11.05 -6.66
CA ILE A 20 -16.70 -11.33 -5.32
C ILE A 20 -16.10 -10.02 -4.84
N SER A 21 -16.45 -9.58 -3.64
CA SER A 21 -16.17 -8.24 -3.12
C SER A 21 -14.67 -7.93 -2.90
N ASP A 22 -13.79 -8.81 -3.32
CA ASP A 22 -12.34 -8.73 -3.10
C ASP A 22 -11.56 -9.00 -4.38
N CYS A 23 -10.58 -8.15 -4.68
CA CYS A 23 -9.78 -8.22 -5.90
C CYS A 23 -9.02 -9.54 -6.04
N ILE A 24 -8.43 -10.03 -4.95
CA ILE A 24 -7.61 -11.23 -4.99
C ILE A 24 -8.49 -12.45 -5.22
N MET A 25 -9.61 -12.54 -4.52
CA MET A 25 -10.59 -13.61 -4.72
C MET A 25 -11.18 -13.59 -6.14
N ASN A 26 -11.39 -12.40 -6.71
CA ASN A 26 -11.84 -12.29 -8.11
C ASN A 26 -10.78 -12.82 -9.09
N TRP A 27 -9.49 -12.55 -8.85
CA TRP A 27 -8.41 -13.09 -9.65
C TRP A 27 -8.29 -14.61 -9.52
N GLU A 28 -8.41 -15.14 -8.30
CA GLU A 28 -8.41 -16.59 -8.07
C GLU A 28 -9.55 -17.26 -8.83
N ALA A 29 -10.78 -16.75 -8.70
CA ALA A 29 -11.93 -17.27 -9.41
C ALA A 29 -11.79 -17.21 -10.93
N LEU A 30 -11.23 -16.11 -11.46
CA LEU A 30 -10.97 -15.93 -12.88
C LEU A 30 -10.02 -16.99 -13.44
N HIS A 31 -9.05 -17.41 -12.64
CA HIS A 31 -8.08 -18.45 -13.01
C HIS A 31 -8.54 -19.87 -12.62
N GLY A 32 -9.79 -20.05 -12.23
CA GLY A 32 -10.36 -21.34 -11.85
C GLY A 32 -9.84 -21.88 -10.53
N LEU A 33 -9.29 -21.01 -9.68
CA LEU A 33 -8.87 -21.34 -8.33
C LEU A 33 -10.02 -21.13 -7.33
N GLU A 34 -9.96 -21.83 -6.21
CA GLU A 34 -10.89 -21.57 -5.11
C GLU A 34 -10.59 -20.19 -4.50
N PRO A 35 -11.57 -19.29 -4.42
CA PRO A 35 -11.36 -17.92 -3.95
C PRO A 35 -11.22 -17.89 -2.42
N THR A 36 -10.02 -18.06 -1.92
CA THR A 36 -9.71 -18.19 -0.48
C THR A 36 -8.87 -17.06 0.08
N ASN A 37 -8.20 -16.26 -0.75
CA ASN A 37 -7.27 -15.24 -0.29
C ASN A 37 -7.91 -13.86 -0.29
N LYS A 38 -8.12 -13.31 0.89
CA LYS A 38 -8.66 -11.97 1.11
C LYS A 38 -7.60 -10.87 1.01
N TYR A 39 -6.34 -11.18 1.31
CA TYR A 39 -5.23 -10.24 1.34
C TYR A 39 -4.10 -10.68 0.42
N PRO A 40 -3.28 -9.73 -0.05
CA PRO A 40 -2.04 -10.07 -0.73
C PRO A 40 -1.17 -10.96 0.15
N LYS A 41 -0.31 -11.74 -0.49
CA LYS A 41 0.68 -12.59 0.18
C LYS A 41 2.08 -12.28 -0.32
N ILE A 42 3.05 -12.38 0.57
CA ILE A 42 4.46 -12.35 0.23
C ILE A 42 5.08 -13.71 0.56
N TYR A 43 6.02 -14.14 -0.30
CA TYR A 43 6.75 -15.40 -0.16
C TYR A 43 8.20 -15.13 0.27
N TYR A 44 8.33 -14.20 1.20
CA TYR A 44 9.58 -13.80 1.84
C TYR A 44 9.34 -13.78 3.35
N GLU A 45 10.24 -14.35 4.14
CA GLU A 45 10.18 -14.31 5.60
C GLU A 45 10.89 -13.05 6.10
N PRO A 46 10.15 -12.05 6.61
CA PRO A 46 10.75 -10.78 7.03
C PRO A 46 11.67 -10.95 8.24
N LYS A 47 12.75 -10.20 8.24
CA LYS A 47 13.70 -10.14 9.36
C LYS A 47 13.41 -8.93 10.25
N LYS A 48 13.47 -9.13 11.55
CA LYS A 48 13.32 -8.04 12.51
C LYS A 48 14.56 -7.16 12.51
N ILE A 49 14.33 -5.85 12.38
CA ILE A 49 15.36 -4.80 12.53
C ILE A 49 15.09 -4.07 13.83
N ASP A 50 16.11 -3.98 14.69
CA ASP A 50 15.98 -3.30 15.98
C ASP A 50 15.87 -1.79 15.80
N GLY A 51 15.17 -1.13 16.73
CA GLY A 51 15.05 0.32 16.77
C GLY A 51 13.89 0.90 15.95
N PHE A 52 13.13 0.09 15.21
CA PHE A 52 12.04 0.56 14.36
C PHE A 52 10.64 0.49 14.99
N HIS A 53 10.51 -0.04 16.21
CA HIS A 53 9.22 -0.27 16.86
C HIS A 53 8.39 1.02 17.17
N ASN A 54 9.00 2.19 17.13
CA ASN A 54 8.36 3.49 17.33
C ASN A 54 8.41 4.39 16.09
N ILE A 55 8.61 3.81 14.90
CA ILE A 55 8.77 4.54 13.65
C ILE A 55 7.60 4.26 12.72
N PHE A 56 7.04 5.31 12.12
CA PHE A 56 6.23 5.22 10.92
C PHE A 56 7.11 5.38 9.68
N LEU A 57 7.01 4.46 8.74
CA LEU A 57 7.56 4.62 7.40
C LEU A 57 6.58 5.41 6.54
N VAL A 58 7.08 6.42 5.84
CA VAL A 58 6.25 7.34 5.05
C VAL A 58 6.72 7.32 3.60
N ASP A 59 5.83 6.88 2.70
CA ASP A 59 6.07 6.88 1.26
C ASP A 59 4.85 7.47 0.54
N LEU A 60 4.93 8.75 0.23
CA LEU A 60 3.88 9.48 -0.47
C LEU A 60 4.21 9.62 -1.97
N SER A 61 4.60 8.50 -2.58
CA SER A 61 4.86 8.41 -4.02
C SER A 61 3.78 7.62 -4.76
N SER A 62 3.45 8.04 -5.98
CA SER A 62 2.51 7.34 -6.85
C SER A 62 2.91 7.49 -8.31
N ILE A 63 2.73 6.43 -9.10
CA ILE A 63 3.00 6.43 -10.54
C ILE A 63 1.72 6.63 -11.34
N SER A 64 0.61 6.07 -10.85
CA SER A 64 -0.61 5.90 -11.65
C SER A 64 -1.69 6.94 -11.37
N ILE A 65 -1.60 7.64 -10.24
CA ILE A 65 -2.64 8.55 -9.76
C ILE A 65 -1.99 9.85 -9.33
N THR A 66 -2.54 10.96 -9.80
CA THR A 66 -2.17 12.30 -9.33
C THR A 66 -3.09 12.67 -8.17
N TYR A 67 -2.52 13.07 -7.06
CA TYR A 67 -3.22 13.50 -5.86
C TYR A 67 -3.05 15.00 -5.63
N ASP A 68 -4.01 15.62 -4.95
CA ASP A 68 -3.83 16.97 -4.41
C ASP A 68 -2.83 16.91 -3.24
N SER A 69 -1.68 17.57 -3.43
CA SER A 69 -0.60 17.54 -2.44
C SER A 69 -1.00 18.22 -1.12
N GLY A 70 -1.82 19.26 -1.16
CA GLY A 70 -2.27 19.98 0.02
C GLY A 70 -3.17 19.10 0.89
N GLU A 71 -4.17 18.47 0.28
CA GLU A 71 -5.10 17.59 0.96
C GLU A 71 -4.39 16.34 1.53
N ILE A 72 -3.47 15.74 0.78
CA ILE A 72 -2.67 14.61 1.27
C ILE A 72 -1.82 15.00 2.48
N LEU A 73 -1.18 16.18 2.45
CA LEU A 73 -0.37 16.64 3.57
C LEU A 73 -1.23 16.97 4.81
N GLU A 74 -2.46 17.44 4.65
CA GLU A 74 -3.39 17.63 5.76
C GLU A 74 -3.77 16.30 6.42
N LEU A 75 -4.06 15.26 5.63
CA LEU A 75 -4.31 13.91 6.14
C LEU A 75 -3.08 13.35 6.86
N TYR A 76 -1.90 13.50 6.26
CA TYR A 76 -0.63 13.09 6.88
C TYR A 76 -0.41 13.78 8.23
N ASN A 77 -0.59 15.10 8.30
CA ASN A 77 -0.47 15.88 9.54
C ASN A 77 -1.49 15.44 10.60
N THR A 78 -2.65 14.95 10.20
CA THR A 78 -3.63 14.36 11.12
C THR A 78 -3.07 13.09 11.76
N ILE A 79 -2.39 12.23 11.00
CA ILE A 79 -1.72 11.03 11.55
C ILE A 79 -0.61 11.45 12.53
N LYS A 80 0.22 12.43 12.19
CA LYS A 80 1.28 12.95 13.09
C LYS A 80 0.69 13.45 14.42
N LYS A 81 -0.43 14.14 14.40
CA LYS A 81 -1.12 14.62 15.61
C LYS A 81 -1.64 13.48 16.48
N ILE A 82 -2.19 12.43 15.88
CA ILE A 82 -2.68 11.24 16.58
C ILE A 82 -1.51 10.46 17.22
N HIS A 83 -0.40 10.38 16.53
CA HIS A 83 0.78 9.59 16.92
C HIS A 83 1.99 10.48 17.27
N LYS A 84 1.77 11.53 18.04
CA LYS A 84 2.75 12.58 18.37
C LYS A 84 4.04 12.07 19.04
N ASP A 85 4.01 10.89 19.65
CA ASP A 85 5.14 10.29 20.36
C ASP A 85 5.94 9.31 19.45
N MET A 86 5.55 9.19 18.18
CA MET A 86 6.22 8.36 17.18
C MET A 86 7.12 9.21 16.28
N MET A 87 8.14 8.59 15.73
CA MET A 87 8.99 9.18 14.68
C MET A 87 8.42 8.84 13.29
N PHE A 88 8.62 9.74 12.35
CA PHE A 88 8.17 9.59 10.97
C PHE A 88 9.37 9.64 10.04
N TYR A 89 9.67 8.53 9.38
CA TYR A 89 10.82 8.40 8.48
C TYR A 89 10.34 8.27 7.03
N GLY A 90 10.80 9.21 6.18
CA GLY A 90 10.58 9.15 4.75
C GLY A 90 11.32 7.96 4.13
N VAL A 91 10.74 7.38 3.09
CA VAL A 91 11.33 6.28 2.33
C VAL A 91 11.69 6.78 0.94
N GLU A 92 12.94 6.62 0.54
CA GLU A 92 13.41 6.87 -0.82
C GLU A 92 14.02 5.61 -1.42
N PHE A 93 13.69 5.32 -2.67
CA PHE A 93 14.29 4.21 -3.41
C PHE A 93 15.47 4.70 -4.25
N THR A 94 16.58 3.94 -4.24
CA THR A 94 17.77 4.23 -5.06
C THR A 94 17.44 4.28 -6.55
N ASN A 95 16.54 3.40 -7.00
CA ASN A 95 16.05 3.36 -8.37
C ASN A 95 14.76 4.19 -8.48
N LYS A 96 14.91 5.50 -8.64
CA LYS A 96 13.75 6.39 -8.83
C LYS A 96 13.04 6.07 -10.15
N ILE A 97 11.73 5.87 -10.06
CA ILE A 97 10.89 5.69 -11.25
C ILE A 97 10.70 7.07 -11.88
N LYS A 98 10.99 7.19 -13.18
CA LYS A 98 10.70 8.40 -13.94
C LYS A 98 9.18 8.63 -13.92
N ASP A 99 8.81 9.91 -13.83
CA ASP A 99 7.41 10.37 -13.87
C ASP A 99 6.53 9.99 -12.66
N ALA A 100 7.12 9.52 -11.55
CA ALA A 100 6.39 9.38 -10.30
C ALA A 100 6.02 10.75 -9.71
N THR A 101 4.76 10.91 -9.29
CA THR A 101 4.36 12.02 -8.43
C THR A 101 4.90 11.74 -7.03
N ILE A 102 5.72 12.64 -6.49
CA ILE A 102 6.27 12.56 -5.14
C ILE A 102 5.72 13.73 -4.35
N ILE A 103 5.05 13.45 -3.25
CA ILE A 103 4.64 14.46 -2.28
C ILE A 103 5.65 14.39 -1.13
N GLU A 104 6.31 15.50 -0.85
CA GLU A 104 7.35 15.59 0.17
C GLU A 104 6.73 15.92 1.54
N PRO A 105 6.61 14.94 2.45
CA PRO A 105 6.14 15.18 3.80
C PRO A 105 7.25 15.75 4.70
N ASP A 106 6.85 16.45 5.75
CA ASP A 106 7.77 16.79 6.84
C ASP A 106 8.05 15.56 7.72
N VAL A 107 9.26 15.03 7.64
CA VAL A 107 9.70 13.81 8.31
C VAL A 107 10.93 14.06 9.20
N ASP A 108 11.11 13.20 10.23
CA ASP A 108 12.22 13.31 11.16
C ASP A 108 13.54 12.84 10.55
N ASN A 109 13.49 11.90 9.61
CA ASN A 109 14.65 11.36 8.90
C ASN A 109 14.19 10.70 7.58
N THR A 110 15.15 10.35 6.72
CA THR A 110 14.91 9.64 5.46
C THR A 110 15.77 8.38 5.38
N ILE A 111 15.17 7.29 4.94
CA ILE A 111 15.83 6.00 4.73
C ILE A 111 15.92 5.72 3.24
N LEU A 112 17.12 5.43 2.77
CA LEU A 112 17.36 5.00 1.40
C LEU A 112 17.18 3.48 1.30
N ILE A 113 16.30 3.05 0.41
CA ILE A 113 15.95 1.65 0.16
C ILE A 113 16.61 1.19 -1.13
N GLU A 114 17.41 0.14 -1.04
CA GLU A 114 18.12 -0.42 -2.19
C GLU A 114 17.31 -1.52 -2.91
N ASP A 115 16.52 -2.28 -2.13
CA ASP A 115 15.74 -3.40 -2.65
C ASP A 115 14.43 -3.61 -1.87
N ILE A 116 13.52 -4.36 -2.47
CA ILE A 116 12.20 -4.64 -1.92
C ILE A 116 12.24 -5.47 -0.62
N PHE A 117 13.23 -6.32 -0.44
CA PHE A 117 13.32 -7.19 0.74
C PHE A 117 13.72 -6.38 1.97
N THR A 118 14.66 -5.45 1.82
CA THR A 118 15.00 -4.45 2.84
C THR A 118 13.77 -3.63 3.23
N TYR A 119 12.94 -3.24 2.27
CA TYR A 119 11.70 -2.51 2.55
C TYR A 119 10.69 -3.35 3.33
N VAL A 120 10.54 -4.62 3.00
CA VAL A 120 9.70 -5.58 3.73
C VAL A 120 10.17 -5.73 5.18
N ASP A 121 11.47 -5.89 5.41
CA ASP A 121 12.07 -6.01 6.74
C ASP A 121 11.82 -4.76 7.60
N LEU A 122 11.95 -3.57 7.00
CA LEU A 122 11.64 -2.30 7.66
C LEU A 122 10.16 -2.17 8.00
N MET A 123 9.25 -2.48 7.06
CA MET A 123 7.80 -2.46 7.31
C MET A 123 7.42 -3.42 8.45
N TYR A 124 7.95 -4.65 8.42
CA TYR A 124 7.70 -5.65 9.46
C TYR A 124 8.17 -5.19 10.84
N SER A 125 9.25 -4.42 10.88
CA SER A 125 9.90 -3.95 12.11
C SER A 125 9.31 -2.66 12.66
N SER A 126 8.62 -1.88 11.82
CA SER A 126 8.10 -0.57 12.15
C SER A 126 6.80 -0.63 12.97
N PHE A 127 6.44 0.51 13.58
CA PHE A 127 5.15 0.71 14.22
C PHE A 127 4.03 0.81 13.18
N GLY A 128 4.32 1.46 12.05
CA GLY A 128 3.32 1.63 11.01
C GLY A 128 3.88 2.11 9.68
N VAL A 129 3.00 2.18 8.72
CA VAL A 129 3.26 2.65 7.35
C VAL A 129 2.20 3.67 6.96
N VAL A 130 2.63 4.78 6.37
CA VAL A 130 1.77 5.78 5.75
C VAL A 130 2.13 5.84 4.27
N SER A 131 1.16 5.57 3.40
CA SER A 131 1.40 5.57 1.95
C SER A 131 0.22 6.12 1.18
N LEU A 132 0.44 6.44 -0.09
CA LEU A 132 -0.64 6.59 -1.06
C LEU A 132 -1.19 5.22 -1.47
N HIS A 133 -2.31 5.23 -2.21
CA HIS A 133 -2.87 4.01 -2.80
C HIS A 133 -1.97 3.53 -3.95
N SER A 134 -1.04 2.65 -3.62
CA SER A 134 0.04 2.19 -4.48
C SER A 134 0.53 0.79 -4.06
N GLY A 135 1.59 0.29 -4.68
CA GLY A 135 2.20 -1.00 -4.33
C GLY A 135 2.61 -1.13 -2.86
N GLN A 136 3.02 -0.04 -2.22
CA GLN A 136 3.41 0.00 -0.81
C GLN A 136 2.25 -0.36 0.12
N ASN A 137 1.06 0.17 -0.15
CA ASN A 137 -0.15 -0.16 0.58
C ASN A 137 -0.48 -1.67 0.51
N HIS A 138 -0.31 -2.28 -0.67
CA HIS A 138 -0.54 -3.71 -0.85
C HIS A 138 0.47 -4.55 -0.06
N LEU A 139 1.73 -4.16 -0.13
CA LEU A 139 2.82 -4.81 0.59
C LEU A 139 2.62 -4.73 2.11
N ALA A 140 2.27 -3.54 2.62
CA ALA A 140 1.98 -3.33 4.03
C ALA A 140 0.76 -4.15 4.51
N SER A 141 -0.29 -4.25 3.67
CA SER A 141 -1.45 -5.11 3.95
C SER A 141 -1.07 -6.59 4.05
N ALA A 142 -0.20 -7.08 3.16
CA ALA A 142 0.31 -8.45 3.20
C ALA A 142 1.10 -8.73 4.47
N ILE A 143 2.04 -7.85 4.83
CA ILE A 143 2.86 -7.96 6.03
C ILE A 143 2.00 -7.96 7.28
N LYS A 144 1.04 -7.03 7.36
CA LYS A 144 0.10 -6.98 8.48
C LYS A 144 -0.68 -8.27 8.65
N ASN A 145 -1.16 -8.85 7.55
CA ASN A 145 -1.94 -10.07 7.58
C ASN A 145 -1.11 -11.31 7.94
N GLN A 146 0.12 -11.42 7.42
CA GLN A 146 0.91 -12.64 7.55
C GLN A 146 1.84 -12.66 8.77
N TYR A 147 2.38 -11.50 9.17
CA TYR A 147 3.52 -11.44 10.09
C TYR A 147 3.36 -10.48 11.26
N ASN A 148 2.62 -9.36 11.11
CA ASN A 148 2.52 -8.32 12.14
C ASN A 148 1.11 -7.72 12.19
N ASN A 149 0.20 -8.38 12.90
CA ASN A 149 -1.20 -7.93 13.02
C ASN A 149 -1.35 -6.55 13.68
N ASP A 150 -0.36 -6.10 14.45
CA ASP A 150 -0.38 -4.80 15.15
C ASP A 150 0.10 -3.65 14.27
N LEU A 151 0.69 -3.93 13.10
CA LEU A 151 1.17 -2.92 12.16
C LEU A 151 0.04 -1.93 11.82
N LYS A 152 0.28 -0.65 12.05
CA LYS A 152 -0.66 0.41 11.65
C LYS A 152 -0.43 0.74 10.18
N VAL A 153 -1.43 0.55 9.34
CA VAL A 153 -1.34 0.85 7.91
C VAL A 153 -2.35 1.93 7.57
N TYR A 154 -1.85 3.08 7.17
CA TYR A 154 -2.63 4.22 6.69
C TYR A 154 -2.42 4.40 5.19
N CYS A 155 -3.51 4.45 4.44
CA CYS A 155 -3.52 4.78 3.02
C CYS A 155 -4.25 6.11 2.83
N LEU A 156 -3.54 7.09 2.25
CA LEU A 156 -4.08 8.42 1.96
C LEU A 156 -4.56 8.44 0.51
N MET A 157 -5.79 8.87 0.27
CA MET A 157 -6.33 8.88 -1.08
C MET A 157 -7.54 9.81 -1.22
N ASP A 158 -7.87 10.10 -2.46
CA ASP A 158 -9.08 10.81 -2.86
C ASP A 158 -10.34 9.95 -2.59
N ASP A 159 -11.43 10.58 -2.12
CA ASP A 159 -12.68 9.88 -1.79
C ASP A 159 -13.36 9.27 -3.02
N VAL A 160 -13.30 9.95 -4.16
CA VAL A 160 -13.86 9.47 -5.43
C VAL A 160 -13.11 8.21 -5.87
N GLU A 161 -11.78 8.23 -5.77
CA GLU A 161 -10.94 7.08 -6.11
C GLU A 161 -11.20 5.91 -5.15
N TYR A 162 -11.30 6.15 -3.84
CA TYR A 162 -11.65 5.12 -2.87
C TYR A 162 -12.99 4.45 -3.21
N VAL A 163 -14.05 5.25 -3.45
CA VAL A 163 -15.37 4.73 -3.81
C VAL A 163 -15.30 3.92 -5.10
N ARG A 164 -14.56 4.40 -6.10
CA ARG A 164 -14.36 3.72 -7.38
C ARG A 164 -13.68 2.36 -7.19
N GLN A 165 -12.58 2.31 -6.43
CA GLN A 165 -11.83 1.09 -6.17
C GLN A 165 -12.64 0.09 -5.36
N LYS A 166 -13.30 0.55 -4.30
CA LYS A 166 -14.15 -0.28 -3.45
C LYS A 166 -15.33 -0.88 -4.24
N LYS A 167 -15.99 -0.08 -5.09
CA LYS A 167 -17.09 -0.56 -5.94
C LYS A 167 -16.64 -1.61 -6.95
N LYS A 168 -15.41 -1.50 -7.44
CA LYS A 168 -14.80 -2.48 -8.36
C LYS A 168 -14.25 -3.71 -7.63
N GLY A 169 -14.21 -3.72 -6.30
CA GLY A 169 -13.55 -4.76 -5.51
C GLY A 169 -12.04 -4.82 -5.74
N ILE A 170 -11.39 -3.67 -6.02
CA ILE A 170 -10.00 -3.61 -6.42
C ILE A 170 -9.17 -2.91 -5.34
N PHE A 171 -8.19 -3.63 -4.76
CA PHE A 171 -7.12 -3.08 -3.94
C PHE A 171 -7.54 -2.21 -2.73
N VAL A 172 -8.72 -2.45 -2.18
CA VAL A 172 -9.14 -1.87 -0.90
C VAL A 172 -9.26 -3.00 0.12
N PHE A 173 -8.40 -3.01 1.12
CA PHE A 173 -8.30 -4.06 2.13
C PHE A 173 -8.84 -3.59 3.47
N ASP A 174 -9.58 -4.43 4.18
CA ASP A 174 -10.19 -4.08 5.46
C ASP A 174 -9.19 -4.05 6.65
N ASN A 175 -7.97 -4.55 6.43
CA ASN A 175 -6.87 -4.42 7.40
C ASN A 175 -6.05 -3.11 7.23
N VAL A 176 -6.45 -2.23 6.31
CA VAL A 176 -5.85 -0.92 6.04
C VAL A 176 -6.82 0.19 6.47
N THR A 177 -6.32 1.23 7.12
CA THR A 177 -7.09 2.44 7.44
C THR A 177 -6.95 3.46 6.31
N TYR A 178 -8.05 3.73 5.63
CA TYR A 178 -8.10 4.72 4.55
C TYR A 178 -8.50 6.08 5.10
N LEU A 179 -7.62 7.08 4.97
CA LEU A 179 -7.94 8.48 5.20
C LEU A 179 -8.17 9.15 3.84
N ARG A 180 -9.25 9.94 3.76
CA ARG A 180 -9.79 10.41 2.48
C ARG A 180 -10.12 11.89 2.55
N TYR A 181 -9.99 12.59 1.45
CA TYR A 181 -10.39 14.00 1.25
C TYR A 181 -11.40 14.14 0.12
#